data_c436f4b137c16c355beab0a142a277a4
#
_entry.id   c436f4b137c16c355beab0a142a277a4
#
_cell.length_a   1.000
_cell.length_b   1.000
_cell.length_c   1.000
_cell.angle_alpha   90.00
_cell.angle_beta   90.00
_cell.angle_gamma   90.00
#
_symmetry.space_group_name_H-M   'P 1'
#
loop_
_entity.id
_entity.type
_entity.pdbx_description
1 polymer ?
#
loop_
_entity_poly.entity_id
_entity_poly.type
_entity_poly.pdbx_seq_one_letter_code
_entity_poly.pdbx_strand_id
1 'polypeptide(L)'
;MEEIPSESRASSPVAIVMITLNEGHNMAAVLENLCGWAQEVFVVDSYSKDDTVDIALKHGAHVVQRQFRGFGDQWNFAISHLPITAPWTMKLDPDERLTDALKRNLADAMARGEADGFTMDRRLWFMGRPLPVRHSLLRVWRTGSCRFSNVLVNEHPLVDGKLIRVAGDIEHHDSPDLHHWLEKQNAYTTTEAIATHEGRALSMQSRLFGSAMERRMWIKQHYRRFPGRYLALFLHHYLMQGAWRAGWVGYAWSRLRSDVYRLWEYKLREIRLTGRVPVRRSAGPGQPDPRVPQF
;
A
#
# COMPACT_ATOMS: atom_id res chain seq x y z
N MET A 1 -27.69 -34.47 -21.81
CA MET A 1 -27.14 -33.58 -20.75
C MET A 1 -26.23 -32.58 -21.50
N GLU A 2 -26.86 -31.48 -21.95
CA GLU A 2 -26.15 -30.45 -22.73
C GLU A 2 -25.22 -29.67 -21.80
N GLU A 3 -23.95 -29.70 -22.09
CA GLU A 3 -22.99 -28.78 -21.47
C GLU A 3 -23.35 -27.35 -21.90
N ILE A 4 -23.78 -26.55 -20.94
CA ILE A 4 -23.92 -25.11 -21.14
C ILE A 4 -22.49 -24.57 -21.36
N PRO A 5 -22.21 -23.91 -22.51
CA PRO A 5 -20.90 -23.32 -22.72
C PRO A 5 -20.67 -22.27 -21.65
N SER A 6 -19.59 -22.39 -20.87
CA SER A 6 -19.13 -21.32 -20.01
C SER A 6 -18.82 -20.12 -20.92
N GLU A 7 -19.69 -19.10 -20.90
CA GLU A 7 -19.35 -17.82 -21.48
C GLU A 7 -17.98 -17.38 -20.92
N SER A 8 -16.97 -17.39 -21.77
CA SER A 8 -15.69 -16.80 -21.44
C SER A 8 -15.95 -15.32 -21.18
N ARG A 9 -16.15 -14.93 -19.93
CA ARG A 9 -16.23 -13.51 -19.58
C ARG A 9 -14.97 -12.85 -20.13
N ALA A 10 -15.17 -11.95 -21.10
CA ALA A 10 -14.07 -11.14 -21.61
C ALA A 10 -13.35 -10.49 -20.43
N SER A 11 -12.03 -10.57 -20.40
CA SER A 11 -11.22 -9.94 -19.38
C SER A 11 -11.51 -8.44 -19.36
N SER A 12 -11.52 -7.83 -18.18
CA SER A 12 -11.65 -6.38 -18.05
C SER A 12 -10.45 -5.70 -18.71
N PRO A 13 -10.66 -4.56 -19.40
CA PRO A 13 -9.63 -3.88 -20.20
C PRO A 13 -8.63 -3.12 -19.30
N VAL A 14 -8.00 -3.82 -18.37
CA VAL A 14 -7.10 -3.27 -17.36
C VAL A 14 -5.82 -4.08 -17.23
N ALA A 15 -4.70 -3.38 -17.21
CA ALA A 15 -3.40 -3.92 -16.82
C ALA A 15 -3.19 -3.70 -15.33
N ILE A 16 -2.84 -4.77 -14.62
CA ILE A 16 -2.42 -4.67 -13.22
C ILE A 16 -0.90 -4.50 -13.19
N VAL A 17 -0.44 -3.52 -12.43
CA VAL A 17 0.98 -3.30 -12.18
C VAL A 17 1.26 -3.46 -10.70
N MET A 18 2.23 -4.30 -10.36
CA MET A 18 2.72 -4.55 -9.00
C MET A 18 4.22 -4.27 -8.93
N ILE A 19 4.67 -3.73 -7.79
CA ILE A 19 6.09 -3.69 -7.45
C ILE A 19 6.34 -4.63 -6.28
N THR A 20 7.39 -5.44 -6.34
CA THR A 20 7.61 -6.53 -5.38
C THR A 20 9.03 -6.54 -4.83
N LEU A 21 9.14 -7.04 -3.59
CA LEU A 21 10.38 -7.48 -2.96
C LEU A 21 10.08 -8.49 -1.87
N ASN A 22 10.39 -9.78 -2.09
CA ASN A 22 10.14 -10.88 -1.15
C ASN A 22 8.66 -11.00 -0.74
N GLU A 23 7.78 -11.11 -1.72
CA GLU A 23 6.32 -11.21 -1.56
C GLU A 23 5.78 -12.61 -1.95
N GLY A 24 6.64 -13.64 -1.97
CA GLY A 24 6.26 -15.00 -2.38
C GLY A 24 5.04 -15.53 -1.65
N HIS A 25 4.89 -15.21 -0.37
CA HIS A 25 3.74 -15.59 0.46
C HIS A 25 2.40 -14.97 0.02
N ASN A 26 2.43 -13.86 -0.74
CA ASN A 26 1.25 -13.16 -1.24
C ASN A 26 0.96 -13.42 -2.72
N MET A 27 2.02 -13.76 -3.50
CA MET A 27 1.95 -13.77 -4.97
C MET A 27 0.89 -14.72 -5.53
N ALA A 28 0.83 -15.96 -5.07
CA ALA A 28 -0.15 -16.92 -5.58
C ALA A 28 -1.58 -16.40 -5.40
N ALA A 29 -1.90 -15.96 -4.18
CA ALA A 29 -3.25 -15.52 -3.85
C ALA A 29 -3.69 -14.23 -4.57
N VAL A 30 -2.77 -13.27 -4.85
CA VAL A 30 -3.13 -12.08 -5.65
C VAL A 30 -3.32 -12.44 -7.11
N LEU A 31 -2.49 -13.30 -7.67
CA LEU A 31 -2.59 -13.69 -9.07
C LEU A 31 -3.83 -14.55 -9.34
N GLU A 32 -4.16 -15.48 -8.44
CA GLU A 32 -5.43 -16.23 -8.48
C GLU A 32 -6.64 -15.30 -8.39
N ASN A 33 -6.59 -14.28 -7.51
CA ASN A 33 -7.65 -13.28 -7.42
C ASN A 33 -7.84 -12.48 -8.72
N LEU A 34 -6.79 -12.27 -9.51
CA LEU A 34 -6.83 -11.52 -10.76
C LEU A 34 -7.11 -12.41 -12.00
N CYS A 35 -6.97 -13.72 -11.86
CA CYS A 35 -7.13 -14.67 -12.96
C CYS A 35 -8.50 -14.51 -13.64
N GLY A 36 -8.49 -14.45 -14.98
CA GLY A 36 -9.70 -14.27 -15.80
C GLY A 36 -10.39 -12.91 -15.66
N TRP A 37 -9.88 -12.00 -14.84
CA TRP A 37 -10.42 -10.64 -14.69
C TRP A 37 -9.52 -9.58 -15.33
N ALA A 38 -8.24 -9.57 -15.05
CA ALA A 38 -7.29 -8.61 -15.64
C ALA A 38 -6.88 -9.04 -17.06
N GLN A 39 -6.73 -8.08 -17.97
CA GLN A 39 -6.21 -8.33 -19.32
C GLN A 39 -4.73 -8.66 -19.28
N GLU A 40 -3.96 -7.94 -18.47
CA GLU A 40 -2.51 -8.04 -18.34
C GLU A 40 -2.09 -7.91 -16.89
N VAL A 41 -1.04 -8.61 -16.48
CA VAL A 41 -0.42 -8.47 -15.17
C VAL A 41 1.08 -8.27 -15.33
N PHE A 42 1.59 -7.18 -14.81
CA PHE A 42 3.01 -6.83 -14.79
C PHE A 42 3.54 -6.78 -13.35
N VAL A 43 4.70 -7.35 -13.14
CA VAL A 43 5.42 -7.35 -11.87
C VAL A 43 6.79 -6.73 -12.08
N VAL A 44 7.09 -5.64 -11.36
CA VAL A 44 8.43 -5.06 -11.30
C VAL A 44 9.07 -5.48 -10.00
N ASP A 45 9.91 -6.49 -10.09
CA ASP A 45 10.56 -7.11 -8.94
C ASP A 45 11.89 -6.43 -8.61
N SER A 46 12.14 -6.21 -7.31
CA SER A 46 13.37 -5.56 -6.81
C SER A 46 14.45 -6.57 -6.42
N TYR A 47 14.65 -7.61 -7.22
CA TYR A 47 15.57 -8.75 -6.99
C TYR A 47 15.21 -9.53 -5.73
N SER A 48 13.98 -10.03 -5.66
CA SER A 48 13.51 -10.95 -4.62
C SER A 48 14.41 -12.18 -4.53
N LYS A 49 14.56 -12.70 -3.31
CA LYS A 49 15.38 -13.88 -2.99
C LYS A 49 14.54 -15.11 -2.59
N ASP A 50 13.24 -14.93 -2.57
CA ASP A 50 12.24 -15.95 -2.33
C ASP A 50 11.54 -16.34 -3.64
N ASP A 51 10.48 -17.11 -3.58
CA ASP A 51 9.76 -17.65 -4.74
C ASP A 51 8.87 -16.62 -5.46
N THR A 52 9.00 -15.32 -5.15
CA THR A 52 8.16 -14.24 -5.71
C THR A 52 8.10 -14.28 -7.23
N VAL A 53 9.28 -14.33 -7.88
CA VAL A 53 9.42 -14.28 -9.34
C VAL A 53 8.91 -15.57 -9.98
N ASP A 54 9.26 -16.73 -9.40
CA ASP A 54 8.86 -18.04 -9.94
C ASP A 54 7.34 -18.22 -9.89
N ILE A 55 6.70 -17.79 -8.79
CA ILE A 55 5.23 -17.81 -8.66
C ILE A 55 4.60 -16.88 -9.70
N ALA A 56 5.14 -15.67 -9.87
CA ALA A 56 4.61 -14.70 -10.83
C ALA A 56 4.65 -15.25 -12.26
N LEU A 57 5.79 -15.80 -12.68
CA LEU A 57 5.97 -16.40 -14.02
C LEU A 57 5.05 -17.59 -14.23
N LYS A 58 4.91 -18.47 -13.22
CA LYS A 58 4.03 -19.65 -13.28
C LYS A 58 2.56 -19.26 -13.52
N HIS A 59 2.12 -18.10 -13.00
CA HIS A 59 0.75 -17.59 -13.20
C HIS A 59 0.60 -16.71 -14.44
N GLY A 60 1.63 -16.65 -15.32
CA GLY A 60 1.56 -15.91 -16.57
C GLY A 60 1.73 -14.40 -16.45
N ALA A 61 2.24 -13.90 -15.34
CA ALA A 61 2.56 -12.48 -15.20
C ALA A 61 3.84 -12.13 -15.98
N HIS A 62 3.88 -10.92 -16.53
CA HIS A 62 5.09 -10.35 -17.13
C HIS A 62 6.00 -9.81 -16.03
N VAL A 63 7.21 -10.35 -15.88
CA VAL A 63 8.13 -9.96 -14.81
C VAL A 63 9.32 -9.19 -15.37
N VAL A 64 9.62 -8.05 -14.77
CA VAL A 64 10.85 -7.26 -15.00
C VAL A 64 11.56 -7.10 -13.67
N GLN A 65 12.84 -7.44 -13.63
CA GLN A 65 13.66 -7.20 -12.44
C GLN A 65 14.42 -5.88 -12.58
N ARG A 66 14.30 -5.02 -11.56
CA ARG A 66 14.92 -3.71 -11.52
C ARG A 66 15.38 -3.35 -10.13
N GLN A 67 16.60 -2.82 -10.01
CA GLN A 67 17.11 -2.31 -8.75
C GLN A 67 16.20 -1.21 -8.20
N PHE A 68 15.82 -1.33 -6.94
CA PHE A 68 14.98 -0.36 -6.26
C PHE A 68 15.77 0.93 -5.96
N ARG A 69 15.25 2.06 -6.41
CA ARG A 69 15.81 3.41 -6.17
C ARG A 69 14.85 4.33 -5.39
N GLY A 70 13.66 3.83 -5.06
CA GLY A 70 12.59 4.55 -4.40
C GLY A 70 11.24 4.16 -4.98
N PHE A 71 10.15 4.30 -4.20
CA PHE A 71 8.81 3.91 -4.65
C PHE A 71 8.36 4.73 -5.87
N GLY A 72 8.51 6.07 -5.82
CA GLY A 72 8.14 6.93 -6.95
C GLY A 72 8.90 6.61 -8.24
N ASP A 73 10.21 6.34 -8.14
CA ASP A 73 11.04 5.95 -9.28
C ASP A 73 10.62 4.58 -9.85
N GLN A 74 10.33 3.60 -8.99
CA GLN A 74 9.89 2.27 -9.41
C GLN A 74 8.53 2.30 -10.12
N TRP A 75 7.58 3.07 -9.58
CA TRP A 75 6.28 3.26 -10.21
C TRP A 75 6.37 4.04 -11.52
N ASN A 76 7.14 5.12 -11.59
CA ASN A 76 7.33 5.89 -12.83
C ASN A 76 8.00 5.03 -13.91
N PHE A 77 8.98 4.20 -13.55
CA PHE A 77 9.55 3.21 -14.47
C PHE A 77 8.46 2.28 -15.00
N ALA A 78 7.67 1.69 -14.11
CA ALA A 78 6.64 0.72 -14.48
C ALA A 78 5.63 1.31 -15.48
N ILE A 79 5.07 2.50 -15.20
CA ILE A 79 4.06 3.10 -16.08
C ILE A 79 4.62 3.69 -17.39
N SER A 80 5.94 3.94 -17.46
CA SER A 80 6.56 4.55 -18.65
C SER A 80 7.27 3.56 -19.56
N HIS A 81 7.68 2.40 -19.07
CA HIS A 81 8.54 1.47 -19.83
C HIS A 81 7.92 0.08 -20.03
N LEU A 82 6.92 -0.31 -19.25
CA LEU A 82 6.23 -1.58 -19.49
C LEU A 82 5.36 -1.49 -20.75
N PRO A 83 5.31 -2.56 -21.57
CA PRO A 83 4.54 -2.59 -22.81
C PRO A 83 3.04 -2.80 -22.52
N ILE A 84 2.43 -1.92 -21.77
CA ILE A 84 1.02 -1.99 -21.39
C ILE A 84 0.15 -1.67 -22.61
N THR A 85 -0.71 -2.61 -23.00
CA THR A 85 -1.64 -2.44 -24.12
C THR A 85 -3.08 -2.18 -23.67
N ALA A 86 -3.43 -2.58 -22.45
CA ALA A 86 -4.75 -2.34 -21.88
C ALA A 86 -5.03 -0.84 -21.75
N PRO A 87 -6.26 -0.37 -22.05
CA PRO A 87 -6.61 1.06 -21.99
C PRO A 87 -6.62 1.63 -20.58
N TRP A 88 -6.70 0.77 -19.56
CA TRP A 88 -6.63 1.14 -18.15
C TRP A 88 -5.46 0.50 -17.45
N THR A 89 -4.85 1.23 -16.53
CA THR A 89 -3.78 0.72 -15.65
C THR A 89 -4.23 0.82 -14.20
N MET A 90 -4.01 -0.26 -13.44
CA MET A 90 -4.30 -0.34 -12.01
C MET A 90 -3.04 -0.63 -11.22
N LYS A 91 -2.75 0.20 -10.23
CA LYS A 91 -1.78 -0.09 -9.17
C LYS A 91 -2.41 -1.06 -8.17
N LEU A 92 -1.77 -2.19 -7.92
CA LEU A 92 -2.14 -3.13 -6.87
C LEU A 92 -0.89 -3.58 -6.13
N ASP A 93 -0.98 -3.67 -4.80
CA ASP A 93 0.12 -4.20 -3.99
C ASP A 93 -0.07 -5.73 -3.81
N PRO A 94 0.99 -6.55 -3.69
CA PRO A 94 0.87 -8.01 -3.61
C PRO A 94 0.02 -8.51 -2.45
N ASP A 95 -0.08 -7.74 -1.37
CA ASP A 95 -0.88 -8.03 -0.19
C ASP A 95 -2.35 -7.55 -0.30
N GLU A 96 -2.78 -7.15 -1.51
CA GLU A 96 -4.13 -6.67 -1.79
C GLU A 96 -4.94 -7.65 -2.63
N ARG A 97 -6.26 -7.72 -2.41
CA ARG A 97 -7.23 -8.54 -3.14
C ARG A 97 -8.44 -7.70 -3.51
N LEU A 98 -8.93 -7.86 -4.72
CA LEU A 98 -10.15 -7.21 -5.17
C LEU A 98 -11.37 -8.03 -4.77
N THR A 99 -12.35 -7.41 -4.13
CA THR A 99 -13.65 -8.07 -3.93
C THR A 99 -14.39 -8.23 -5.26
N ASP A 100 -15.23 -9.25 -5.39
CA ASP A 100 -16.02 -9.47 -6.61
C ASP A 100 -16.95 -8.29 -6.92
N ALA A 101 -17.47 -7.63 -5.89
CA ALA A 101 -18.25 -6.42 -6.06
C ALA A 101 -17.41 -5.29 -6.69
N LEU A 102 -16.17 -5.09 -6.23
CA LEU A 102 -15.26 -4.09 -6.82
C LEU A 102 -14.92 -4.44 -8.26
N LYS A 103 -14.62 -5.71 -8.55
CA LYS A 103 -14.30 -6.18 -9.91
C LYS A 103 -15.43 -5.87 -10.89
N ARG A 104 -16.68 -6.19 -10.54
CA ARG A 104 -17.86 -5.89 -11.37
C ARG A 104 -18.05 -4.39 -11.58
N ASN A 105 -18.05 -3.63 -10.49
CA ASN A 105 -18.29 -2.19 -10.54
C ASN A 105 -17.19 -1.43 -11.31
N LEU A 106 -15.93 -1.89 -11.22
CA LEU A 106 -14.83 -1.34 -12.01
C LEU A 106 -14.99 -1.63 -13.49
N ALA A 107 -15.33 -2.87 -13.86
CA ALA A 107 -15.57 -3.24 -15.26
C ALA A 107 -16.66 -2.35 -15.87
N ASP A 108 -17.79 -2.17 -15.17
CA ASP A 108 -18.88 -1.31 -15.59
C ASP A 108 -18.47 0.18 -15.68
N ALA A 109 -17.68 0.65 -14.72
CA ALA A 109 -17.22 2.05 -14.71
C ALA A 109 -16.22 2.35 -15.84
N MET A 110 -15.31 1.41 -16.12
CA MET A 110 -14.37 1.50 -17.24
C MET A 110 -15.11 1.48 -18.60
N ALA A 111 -16.13 0.64 -18.73
CA ALA A 111 -16.94 0.53 -19.95
C ALA A 111 -17.71 1.83 -20.25
N ARG A 112 -18.21 2.54 -19.23
CA ARG A 112 -18.86 3.85 -19.40
C ARG A 112 -17.91 4.94 -19.89
N GLY A 113 -16.63 4.85 -19.58
CA GLY A 113 -15.60 5.77 -20.09
C GLY A 113 -15.71 7.23 -19.61
N GLU A 114 -16.46 7.50 -18.54
CA GLU A 114 -16.81 8.86 -18.07
C GLU A 114 -15.78 9.50 -17.14
N ALA A 115 -14.70 8.78 -16.83
CA ALA A 115 -13.67 9.20 -15.90
C ALA A 115 -12.26 9.08 -16.49
N ASP A 116 -11.33 9.79 -15.89
CA ASP A 116 -9.89 9.68 -16.15
C ASP A 116 -9.19 8.79 -15.13
N GLY A 117 -9.82 8.57 -13.97
CA GLY A 117 -9.34 7.65 -12.96
C GLY A 117 -10.42 7.28 -11.95
N PHE A 118 -10.14 6.21 -11.20
CA PHE A 118 -11.06 5.68 -10.20
C PHE A 118 -10.41 5.59 -8.82
N THR A 119 -11.14 6.07 -7.82
CA THR A 119 -10.82 5.88 -6.41
C THR A 119 -11.70 4.79 -5.82
N MET A 120 -11.15 4.04 -4.89
CA MET A 120 -11.84 2.96 -4.18
C MET A 120 -11.35 2.84 -2.76
N ASP A 121 -12.09 2.13 -1.91
CA ASP A 121 -11.71 1.94 -0.53
C ASP A 121 -10.80 0.73 -0.39
N ARG A 122 -9.69 0.91 0.33
CA ARG A 122 -8.85 -0.18 0.83
C ARG A 122 -9.28 -0.50 2.26
N ARG A 123 -9.75 -1.73 2.46
CA ARG A 123 -10.19 -2.27 3.74
C ARG A 123 -9.08 -3.08 4.39
N LEU A 124 -8.71 -2.73 5.60
CA LEU A 124 -7.66 -3.41 6.32
C LEU A 124 -8.13 -4.75 6.89
N TRP A 125 -7.30 -5.80 6.75
CA TRP A 125 -7.39 -7.07 7.45
C TRP A 125 -6.35 -7.14 8.56
N PHE A 126 -6.73 -7.71 9.69
CA PHE A 126 -5.82 -7.90 10.81
C PHE A 126 -6.18 -9.18 11.57
N MET A 127 -5.18 -10.04 11.87
CA MET A 127 -5.38 -11.33 12.53
C MET A 127 -6.49 -12.17 11.87
N GLY A 128 -6.47 -12.26 10.53
CA GLY A 128 -7.42 -13.05 9.74
C GLY A 128 -8.85 -12.49 9.69
N ARG A 129 -9.10 -11.25 10.12
CA ARG A 129 -10.43 -10.64 10.10
C ARG A 129 -10.43 -9.25 9.47
N PRO A 130 -11.46 -8.91 8.69
CA PRO A 130 -11.61 -7.57 8.14
C PRO A 130 -11.95 -6.57 9.24
N LEU A 131 -11.27 -5.43 9.24
CA LEU A 131 -11.60 -4.31 10.09
C LEU A 131 -12.53 -3.32 9.36
N PRO A 132 -13.35 -2.53 10.06
CA PRO A 132 -14.15 -1.47 9.44
C PRO A 132 -13.32 -0.25 9.03
N VAL A 133 -12.00 -0.34 9.12
CA VAL A 133 -11.05 0.71 8.75
C VAL A 133 -10.84 0.71 7.24
N ARG A 134 -11.17 1.85 6.61
CA ARG A 134 -11.05 2.05 5.17
C ARG A 134 -10.26 3.31 4.85
N HIS A 135 -9.52 3.24 3.75
CA HIS A 135 -8.80 4.38 3.20
C HIS A 135 -9.12 4.50 1.72
N SER A 136 -9.65 5.63 1.29
CA SER A 136 -9.91 5.89 -0.13
C SER A 136 -8.59 6.17 -0.85
N LEU A 137 -8.33 5.44 -1.93
CA LEU A 137 -7.11 5.51 -2.72
C LEU A 137 -7.43 5.61 -4.21
N LEU A 138 -6.68 6.43 -4.94
CA LEU A 138 -6.66 6.41 -6.40
C LEU A 138 -5.82 5.19 -6.82
N ARG A 139 -6.43 4.26 -7.57
CA ARG A 139 -5.78 2.99 -7.95
C ARG A 139 -5.86 2.69 -9.44
N VAL A 140 -6.82 3.26 -10.17
CA VAL A 140 -7.02 2.99 -11.59
C VAL A 140 -7.02 4.31 -12.35
N TRP A 141 -6.40 4.31 -13.53
CA TRP A 141 -6.33 5.48 -14.44
C TRP A 141 -6.20 5.03 -15.89
N ARG A 142 -6.47 5.94 -16.82
CA ARG A 142 -6.20 5.69 -18.25
C ARG A 142 -4.72 5.49 -18.47
N THR A 143 -4.37 4.44 -19.19
CA THR A 143 -2.96 4.12 -19.48
C THR A 143 -2.26 5.34 -20.10
N GLY A 144 -1.09 5.67 -19.57
CA GLY A 144 -0.30 6.83 -20.00
C GLY A 144 -0.67 8.18 -19.35
N SER A 145 -1.77 8.27 -18.55
CA SER A 145 -2.22 9.55 -17.96
C SER A 145 -1.72 9.80 -16.52
N CYS A 146 -1.00 8.86 -15.92
CA CYS A 146 -0.56 8.96 -14.53
C CYS A 146 0.94 9.24 -14.42
N ARG A 147 1.31 10.00 -13.39
CA ARG A 147 2.69 10.14 -12.90
C ARG A 147 2.72 9.98 -11.39
N PHE A 148 3.84 9.53 -10.86
CA PHE A 148 4.04 9.46 -9.41
C PHE A 148 4.98 10.58 -8.96
N SER A 149 4.71 11.13 -7.77
CA SER A 149 5.64 12.08 -7.14
C SER A 149 6.97 11.39 -6.87
N ASN A 150 8.07 12.09 -7.17
CA ASN A 150 9.42 11.55 -7.02
C ASN A 150 9.88 11.63 -5.56
N VAL A 151 9.26 10.84 -4.70
CA VAL A 151 9.55 10.75 -3.26
C VAL A 151 9.99 9.33 -2.91
N LEU A 152 10.85 9.20 -1.90
CA LEU A 152 11.37 7.91 -1.45
C LEU A 152 10.28 7.03 -0.81
N VAL A 153 9.32 7.65 -0.12
CA VAL A 153 8.23 6.96 0.60
C VAL A 153 6.96 7.82 0.55
N ASN A 154 5.79 7.18 0.55
CA ASN A 154 4.47 7.82 0.43
C ASN A 154 4.25 8.52 -0.93
N GLU A 155 4.62 7.83 -1.98
CA GLU A 155 4.31 8.23 -3.34
C GLU A 155 2.80 8.21 -3.59
N HIS A 156 2.31 9.21 -4.32
CA HIS A 156 0.91 9.28 -4.72
C HIS A 156 0.78 9.31 -6.24
N PRO A 157 -0.14 8.54 -6.82
CA PRO A 157 -0.49 8.69 -8.22
C PRO A 157 -1.13 10.06 -8.45
N LEU A 158 -0.67 10.75 -9.47
CA LEU A 158 -1.18 12.04 -9.92
C LEU A 158 -1.81 11.84 -11.28
N VAL A 159 -3.11 12.07 -11.37
CA VAL A 159 -3.92 11.96 -12.59
C VAL A 159 -4.68 13.25 -12.73
N ASP A 160 -4.54 13.88 -13.88
CA ASP A 160 -5.29 15.08 -14.22
C ASP A 160 -6.65 14.66 -14.81
N GLY A 161 -7.74 15.35 -14.43
CA GLY A 161 -9.07 15.07 -14.94
C GLY A 161 -10.09 14.61 -13.90
N LYS A 162 -11.14 13.95 -14.37
CA LYS A 162 -12.29 13.55 -13.56
C LYS A 162 -12.02 12.23 -12.84
N LEU A 163 -12.04 12.27 -11.52
CA LEU A 163 -11.95 11.09 -10.68
C LEU A 163 -13.32 10.67 -10.16
N ILE A 164 -13.66 9.39 -10.32
CA ILE A 164 -14.92 8.81 -9.84
C ILE A 164 -14.61 7.76 -8.78
N ARG A 165 -15.39 7.76 -7.68
CA ARG A 165 -15.32 6.70 -6.68
C ARG A 165 -16.15 5.51 -7.10
N VAL A 166 -15.51 4.33 -7.07
CA VAL A 166 -16.16 3.04 -7.36
C VAL A 166 -16.45 2.32 -6.05
N ALA A 167 -17.65 1.76 -5.92
CA ALA A 167 -18.05 1.00 -4.76
C ALA A 167 -17.41 -0.39 -4.77
N GLY A 168 -17.10 -0.89 -3.57
CA GLY A 168 -16.39 -2.14 -3.34
C GLY A 168 -15.06 -1.89 -2.64
N ASP A 169 -14.48 -2.95 -2.09
CA ASP A 169 -13.27 -2.85 -1.28
C ASP A 169 -12.07 -3.54 -1.99
N ILE A 170 -10.90 -2.96 -1.86
CA ILE A 170 -9.64 -3.67 -1.93
C ILE A 170 -9.37 -4.22 -0.54
N GLU A 171 -9.26 -5.52 -0.37
CA GLU A 171 -8.89 -6.14 0.89
C GLU A 171 -7.37 -6.16 1.04
N HIS A 172 -6.85 -5.56 2.12
CA HIS A 172 -5.43 -5.42 2.39
C HIS A 172 -5.01 -6.37 3.52
N HIS A 173 -4.33 -7.43 3.14
CA HIS A 173 -3.82 -8.48 4.02
C HIS A 173 -2.37 -8.16 4.42
N ASP A 174 -2.17 -7.06 5.15
CA ASP A 174 -0.86 -6.43 5.46
C ASP A 174 0.20 -7.42 6.01
N SER A 175 -0.24 -8.47 6.70
CA SER A 175 0.67 -9.46 7.29
C SER A 175 -0.03 -10.78 7.50
N PRO A 176 0.65 -11.93 7.27
CA PRO A 176 0.07 -13.26 7.45
C PRO A 176 -0.24 -13.56 8.92
N ASP A 177 0.54 -13.02 9.85
CA ASP A 177 0.39 -13.21 11.29
C ASP A 177 0.87 -12.00 12.09
N LEU A 178 0.69 -12.06 13.41
CA LEU A 178 1.09 -10.99 14.32
C LEU A 178 2.61 -10.84 14.43
N HIS A 179 3.37 -11.93 14.32
CA HIS A 179 4.83 -11.90 14.38
C HIS A 179 5.39 -11.06 13.23
N HIS A 180 5.00 -11.38 12.00
CA HIS A 180 5.38 -10.63 10.81
C HIS A 180 4.95 -9.15 10.89
N TRP A 181 3.73 -8.89 11.39
CA TRP A 181 3.25 -7.53 11.58
C TRP A 181 4.14 -6.75 12.56
N LEU A 182 4.51 -7.35 13.69
CA LEU A 182 5.39 -6.71 14.69
C LEU A 182 6.78 -6.44 14.13
N GLU A 183 7.37 -7.37 13.37
CA GLU A 183 8.67 -7.16 12.71
C GLU A 183 8.60 -5.98 11.72
N LYS A 184 7.55 -5.94 10.90
CA LYS A 184 7.29 -4.85 9.94
C LYS A 184 7.16 -3.51 10.68
N GLN A 185 6.36 -3.44 11.76
CA GLN A 185 6.21 -2.21 12.55
C GLN A 185 7.52 -1.83 13.26
N ASN A 186 8.30 -2.81 13.72
CA ASN A 186 9.62 -2.55 14.30
C ASN A 186 10.57 -1.90 13.29
N ALA A 187 10.62 -2.42 12.05
CA ALA A 187 11.43 -1.85 10.97
C ALA A 187 10.97 -0.42 10.61
N TYR A 188 9.67 -0.21 10.43
CA TYR A 188 9.10 1.10 10.10
C TYR A 188 9.36 2.15 11.18
N THR A 189 9.15 1.81 12.46
CA THR A 189 9.37 2.75 13.56
C THR A 189 10.84 3.11 13.74
N THR A 190 11.76 2.19 13.44
CA THR A 190 13.21 2.47 13.43
C THR A 190 13.56 3.45 12.32
N THR A 191 13.08 3.20 11.09
CA THR A 191 13.30 4.08 9.94
C THR A 191 12.77 5.50 10.18
N GLU A 192 11.56 5.61 10.71
CA GLU A 192 10.93 6.90 11.01
C GLU A 192 11.66 7.64 12.14
N ALA A 193 12.20 6.92 13.14
CA ALA A 193 13.00 7.50 14.21
C ALA A 193 14.31 8.08 13.68
N ILE A 194 15.00 7.35 12.81
CA ILE A 194 16.23 7.81 12.16
C ILE A 194 15.96 9.03 11.28
N ALA A 195 14.97 8.96 10.37
CA ALA A 195 14.60 10.07 9.50
C ALA A 195 14.23 11.34 10.27
N THR A 196 13.54 11.16 11.41
CA THR A 196 13.18 12.28 12.29
C THR A 196 14.41 12.85 13.01
N HIS A 197 15.35 12.02 13.42
CA HIS A 197 16.61 12.46 14.05
C HIS A 197 17.46 13.26 13.07
N GLU A 198 17.58 12.79 11.85
CA GLU A 198 18.35 13.44 10.76
C GLU A 198 17.68 14.71 10.23
N GLY A 199 16.49 15.08 10.73
CA GLY A 199 15.78 16.28 10.30
C GLY A 199 15.29 16.21 8.85
N ARG A 200 15.12 15.02 8.29
CA ARG A 200 14.59 14.86 6.93
C ARG A 200 13.24 15.52 6.82
N ALA A 201 13.12 16.44 5.88
CA ALA A 201 11.95 17.29 5.72
C ALA A 201 10.66 16.47 5.53
N LEU A 202 9.58 16.91 6.16
CA LEU A 202 8.24 16.45 5.85
C LEU A 202 7.96 16.75 4.36
N SER A 203 7.25 15.86 3.69
CA SER A 203 6.91 15.96 2.27
C SER A 203 6.09 17.22 1.90
N MET A 204 5.57 17.97 2.88
CA MET A 204 4.80 19.21 2.70
C MET A 204 4.94 20.15 3.90
N GLN A 205 4.68 21.45 3.68
CA GLN A 205 4.59 22.43 4.75
C GLN A 205 3.45 22.07 5.72
N SER A 206 3.70 22.24 7.02
CA SER A 206 2.71 21.97 8.06
C SER A 206 1.95 23.26 8.41
N ARG A 207 0.62 23.28 8.18
CA ARG A 207 -0.26 24.41 8.53
C ARG A 207 -1.53 23.92 9.20
N LEU A 208 -1.91 24.52 10.34
CA LEU A 208 -3.11 24.15 11.08
C LEU A 208 -4.41 24.44 10.30
N PHE A 209 -4.45 25.57 9.60
CA PHE A 209 -5.60 26.03 8.82
C PHE A 209 -5.42 25.81 7.30
N GLY A 210 -4.53 24.93 6.90
CA GLY A 210 -4.30 24.56 5.49
C GLY A 210 -5.20 23.44 5.01
N SER A 211 -4.78 22.81 3.89
CA SER A 211 -5.41 21.61 3.32
C SER A 211 -5.45 20.45 4.32
N ALA A 212 -6.26 19.42 4.03
CA ALA A 212 -6.36 18.24 4.90
C ALA A 212 -4.99 17.57 5.12
N MET A 213 -4.11 17.61 4.11
CA MET A 213 -2.75 17.08 4.19
C MET A 213 -1.85 17.94 5.09
N GLU A 214 -1.87 19.27 4.92
CA GLU A 214 -1.10 20.20 5.75
C GLU A 214 -1.51 20.14 7.22
N ARG A 215 -2.82 19.98 7.51
CA ARG A 215 -3.32 19.76 8.87
C ARG A 215 -2.82 18.44 9.46
N ARG A 216 -2.81 17.35 8.69
CA ARG A 216 -2.23 16.07 9.13
C ARG A 216 -0.74 16.21 9.46
N MET A 217 0.03 16.94 8.64
CA MET A 217 1.45 17.21 8.90
C MET A 217 1.63 18.05 10.16
N TRP A 218 0.78 19.07 10.38
CA TRP A 218 0.80 19.88 11.59
C TRP A 218 0.50 19.06 12.84
N ILE A 219 -0.54 18.22 12.81
CA ILE A 219 -0.87 17.29 13.89
C ILE A 219 0.32 16.36 14.16
N LYS A 220 0.91 15.74 13.13
CA LYS A 220 2.07 14.85 13.25
C LYS A 220 3.25 15.55 13.92
N GLN A 221 3.47 16.82 13.62
CA GLN A 221 4.56 17.61 14.18
C GLN A 221 4.33 17.99 15.66
N HIS A 222 3.09 18.36 16.02
CA HIS A 222 2.74 18.83 17.37
C HIS A 222 2.21 17.74 18.31
N TYR A 223 1.86 16.59 17.75
CA TYR A 223 1.31 15.43 18.46
C TYR A 223 2.10 15.05 19.72
N ARG A 224 3.43 15.11 19.65
CA ARG A 224 4.33 14.73 20.78
C ARG A 224 4.14 15.62 22.02
N ARG A 225 3.65 16.83 21.86
CA ARG A 225 3.44 17.78 22.97
C ARG A 225 2.12 17.55 23.70
N PHE A 226 1.23 16.73 23.13
CA PHE A 226 -0.09 16.51 23.69
C PHE A 226 -0.04 15.42 24.78
N PRO A 227 -0.35 15.76 26.07
CA PRO A 227 -0.51 14.76 27.11
C PRO A 227 -1.72 13.87 26.79
N GLY A 228 -1.61 12.56 27.02
CA GLY A 228 -2.69 11.63 26.67
C GLY A 228 -2.81 11.25 25.19
N ARG A 229 -1.87 11.66 24.35
CA ARG A 229 -1.85 11.38 22.89
C ARG A 229 -2.07 9.92 22.51
N TYR A 230 -1.52 8.98 23.27
CA TYR A 230 -1.69 7.56 22.97
C TYR A 230 -3.12 7.06 23.25
N LEU A 231 -3.75 7.59 24.29
CA LEU A 231 -5.17 7.34 24.57
C LEU A 231 -6.03 7.97 23.46
N ALA A 232 -5.72 9.18 23.05
CA ALA A 232 -6.44 9.86 21.97
C ALA A 232 -6.33 9.08 20.65
N LEU A 233 -5.14 8.53 20.31
CA LEU A 233 -4.96 7.65 19.14
C LEU A 233 -5.75 6.36 19.28
N PHE A 234 -5.68 5.71 20.43
CA PHE A 234 -6.48 4.52 20.68
C PHE A 234 -7.97 4.79 20.48
N LEU A 235 -8.50 5.85 21.09
CA LEU A 235 -9.91 6.24 20.96
C LEU A 235 -10.27 6.61 19.51
N HIS A 236 -9.39 7.31 18.81
CA HIS A 236 -9.57 7.60 17.39
C HIS A 236 -9.72 6.32 16.56
N HIS A 237 -8.82 5.36 16.71
CA HIS A 237 -8.90 4.11 15.96
C HIS A 237 -10.08 3.26 16.41
N TYR A 238 -10.29 3.12 17.72
CA TYR A 238 -11.31 2.25 18.26
C TYR A 238 -12.72 2.77 18.02
N LEU A 239 -12.97 4.06 18.35
CA LEU A 239 -14.30 4.66 18.25
C LEU A 239 -14.53 5.31 16.88
N MET A 240 -13.67 6.27 16.47
CA MET A 240 -13.92 7.08 15.29
C MET A 240 -13.77 6.30 13.98
N GLN A 241 -12.78 5.41 13.88
CA GLN A 241 -12.65 4.50 12.73
C GLN A 241 -13.53 3.25 12.86
N GLY A 242 -14.25 3.09 13.97
CA GLY A 242 -15.21 2.03 14.17
C GLY A 242 -14.61 0.65 14.43
N ALA A 243 -13.31 0.56 14.79
CA ALA A 243 -12.65 -0.73 15.01
C ALA A 243 -13.33 -1.58 16.10
N TRP A 244 -14.08 -0.97 17.04
CA TRP A 244 -14.87 -1.66 18.05
C TRP A 244 -15.86 -2.68 17.47
N ARG A 245 -16.33 -2.47 16.22
CA ARG A 245 -17.23 -3.39 15.51
C ARG A 245 -16.57 -4.74 15.18
N ALA A 246 -15.25 -4.80 15.17
CA ALA A 246 -14.48 -6.04 14.99
C ALA A 246 -14.17 -6.74 16.33
N GLY A 247 -14.81 -6.34 17.43
CA GLY A 247 -14.67 -6.95 18.75
C GLY A 247 -13.23 -6.89 19.26
N TRP A 248 -12.75 -8.02 19.82
CA TRP A 248 -11.42 -8.09 20.40
C TRP A 248 -10.30 -7.79 19.37
N VAL A 249 -10.45 -8.22 18.13
CA VAL A 249 -9.45 -7.94 17.07
C VAL A 249 -9.33 -6.44 16.82
N GLY A 250 -10.46 -5.73 16.78
CA GLY A 250 -10.47 -4.27 16.64
C GLY A 250 -9.86 -3.54 17.84
N TYR A 251 -10.09 -4.06 19.06
CA TYR A 251 -9.42 -3.55 20.26
C TYR A 251 -7.91 -3.75 20.18
N ALA A 252 -7.45 -4.99 19.88
CA ALA A 252 -6.04 -5.33 19.76
C ALA A 252 -5.34 -4.47 18.71
N TRP A 253 -5.94 -4.32 17.52
CA TRP A 253 -5.41 -3.47 16.47
C TRP A 253 -5.28 -2.01 16.90
N SER A 254 -6.33 -1.44 17.50
CA SER A 254 -6.32 -0.05 17.96
C SER A 254 -5.26 0.19 19.04
N ARG A 255 -5.07 -0.77 19.92
CA ARG A 255 -4.05 -0.72 20.96
C ARG A 255 -2.64 -0.78 20.37
N LEU A 256 -2.38 -1.78 19.52
CA LEU A 256 -1.09 -1.95 18.86
C LEU A 256 -0.73 -0.76 17.97
N ARG A 257 -1.70 -0.19 17.24
CA ARG A 257 -1.47 1.05 16.47
C ARG A 257 -1.03 2.22 17.33
N SER A 258 -1.62 2.37 18.51
CA SER A 258 -1.18 3.38 19.49
C SER A 258 0.24 3.12 20.00
N ASP A 259 0.56 1.84 20.26
CA ASP A 259 1.88 1.42 20.75
C ASP A 259 2.98 1.57 19.67
N VAL A 260 2.67 1.43 18.37
CA VAL A 260 3.60 1.75 17.27
C VAL A 260 4.11 3.19 17.35
N TYR A 261 3.23 4.17 17.60
CA TYR A 261 3.65 5.56 17.79
C TYR A 261 4.49 5.75 19.04
N ARG A 262 4.20 5.01 20.11
CA ARG A 262 4.98 5.01 21.35
C ARG A 262 6.38 4.44 21.12
N LEU A 263 6.49 3.32 20.41
CA LEU A 263 7.77 2.70 20.04
C LEU A 263 8.64 3.64 19.18
N TRP A 264 8.03 4.32 18.22
CA TRP A 264 8.73 5.33 17.44
C TRP A 264 9.33 6.44 18.31
N GLU A 265 8.54 7.01 19.23
CA GLU A 265 9.02 8.05 20.16
C GLU A 265 10.12 7.53 21.08
N TYR A 266 10.02 6.29 21.59
CA TYR A 266 11.06 5.70 22.43
C TYR A 266 12.38 5.51 21.68
N LYS A 267 12.33 4.97 20.46
CA LYS A 267 13.51 4.83 19.60
C LYS A 267 14.16 6.16 19.27
N LEU A 268 13.37 7.17 18.95
CA LEU A 268 13.90 8.52 18.71
C LEU A 268 14.54 9.11 19.98
N ARG A 269 13.96 8.87 21.15
CA ARG A 269 14.52 9.32 22.42
C ARG A 269 15.81 8.57 22.75
N GLU A 270 15.85 7.27 22.51
CA GLU A 270 17.07 6.45 22.66
C GLU A 270 18.21 6.99 21.80
N ILE A 271 17.97 7.26 20.50
CA ILE A 271 18.98 7.84 19.61
C ILE A 271 19.52 9.16 20.17
N ARG A 272 18.64 10.03 20.68
CA ARG A 272 19.01 11.32 21.24
C ARG A 272 19.80 11.22 22.55
N LEU A 273 19.50 10.23 23.38
CA LEU A 273 20.18 10.01 24.68
C LEU A 273 21.52 9.34 24.50
N THR A 274 21.63 8.39 23.59
CA THR A 274 22.83 7.55 23.41
C THR A 274 23.79 8.08 22.34
N GLY A 275 23.30 8.94 21.43
CA GLY A 275 24.01 9.34 20.23
C GLY A 275 24.21 8.19 19.22
N ARG A 276 23.65 7.01 19.47
CA ARG A 276 23.82 5.83 18.63
C ARG A 276 22.62 5.68 17.70
N VAL A 277 22.86 5.71 16.40
CA VAL A 277 21.84 5.42 15.40
C VAL A 277 21.79 3.91 15.16
N PRO A 278 20.63 3.24 15.30
CA PRO A 278 20.53 1.81 15.04
C PRO A 278 20.93 1.46 13.62
N VAL A 279 21.78 0.43 13.46
CA VAL A 279 22.05 -0.13 12.13
C VAL A 279 20.88 -1.02 11.76
N ARG A 280 20.28 -0.78 10.60
CA ARG A 280 19.24 -1.68 10.05
C ARG A 280 19.86 -3.06 9.85
N ARG A 281 19.40 -4.06 10.57
CA ARG A 281 19.92 -5.44 10.47
C ARG A 281 19.31 -6.21 9.30
N SER A 282 18.12 -5.82 8.83
CA SER A 282 17.46 -6.38 7.64
C SER A 282 16.49 -5.37 7.05
N ALA A 283 16.28 -5.41 5.74
CA ALA A 283 15.11 -4.82 5.13
C ALA A 283 13.89 -5.65 5.60
N GLY A 284 12.86 -4.99 6.12
CA GLY A 284 11.57 -5.65 6.35
C GLY A 284 10.97 -6.09 5.00
N PRO A 285 10.00 -7.02 5.01
CA PRO A 285 9.25 -7.38 3.80
C PRO A 285 8.74 -6.13 3.09
N GLY A 286 8.94 -6.05 1.78
CA GLY A 286 8.57 -4.89 0.96
C GLY A 286 9.45 -3.65 1.16
N GLN A 287 10.59 -3.75 1.85
CA GLN A 287 11.54 -2.63 1.99
C GLN A 287 12.87 -2.93 1.29
N PRO A 288 13.48 -1.91 0.64
CA PRO A 288 14.79 -2.08 0.03
C PRO A 288 15.84 -2.45 1.08
N ASP A 289 16.75 -3.37 0.75
CA ASP A 289 17.90 -3.69 1.61
C ASP A 289 18.78 -2.43 1.76
N PRO A 290 18.94 -1.89 2.97
CA PRO A 290 19.75 -0.69 3.19
C PRO A 290 21.26 -0.90 2.92
N ARG A 291 21.69 -2.16 2.77
CA ARG A 291 23.07 -2.51 2.43
C ARG A 291 23.36 -2.44 0.93
N VAL A 292 22.30 -2.38 0.10
CA VAL A 292 22.44 -2.16 -1.34
C VAL A 292 22.64 -0.64 -1.55
N PRO A 293 23.77 -0.19 -2.12
CA PRO A 293 23.98 1.21 -2.41
C PRO A 293 22.84 1.74 -3.28
N GLN A 294 22.19 2.78 -2.83
CA GLN A 294 21.21 3.51 -3.64
C GLN A 294 22.02 4.46 -4.54
N PHE A 295 22.30 4.01 -5.76
CA PHE A 295 22.95 4.85 -6.78
C PHE A 295 21.93 5.81 -7.40
#